data_a1cf286bb92ae0c6d5a31cf3f357f83a
#
_entry.id   a1cf286bb92ae0c6d5a31cf3f357f83a
#
_cell.length_a   1.000
_cell.length_b   1.000
_cell.length_c   1.000
_cell.angle_alpha   90.00
_cell.angle_beta   90.00
_cell.angle_gamma   90.00
#
_symmetry.space_group_name_H-M   'P 1'
#
loop_
_entity.id
_entity.type
_entity.pdbx_description
1 polymer ?
#
loop_
_entity_poly.entity_id
_entity_poly.type
_entity_poly.pdbx_seq_one_letter_code
_entity_poly.pdbx_strand_id
1 'polypeptide(L)'
;MNTHMLADSWLVKNKPEIYWNMLQTAEQVAKRYNISRDRMDEYGALSQQKATAALAAGLYEAEIAPITVTMGVADAVMGLTTKQVTVSKDEGIRAGTTKEGISGIKPAIAGGVIAAGNASQFSDGGGAVVMMDEKVAEKKGLKPLGRFLGFAVAGCEPDEMGIGPVFAIPKVLAKLGLKVSDIDLWELNEAFAVQVLYCADKLGIPMDKLNVNGGAIAVGHPYGVTGQRLTGHALILLRPGEVSSGITHAAVLEISNHTLGSPVQHRHVLARRLA
;
A
#
# COMPACT_ATOMS: atom_id res chain seq x y z
N MET A 1 -16.54 -17.40 22.23
CA MET A 1 -17.26 -16.97 21.02
C MET A 1 -17.65 -18.21 20.23
N ASN A 2 -18.90 -18.35 19.80
CA ASN A 2 -19.33 -19.49 18.99
C ASN A 2 -18.93 -19.26 17.52
N THR A 3 -17.85 -19.88 17.09
CA THR A 3 -17.30 -19.74 15.74
C THR A 3 -18.15 -20.40 14.64
N HIS A 4 -19.05 -21.31 15.02
CA HIS A 4 -19.94 -22.00 14.06
C HIS A 4 -21.02 -21.09 13.45
N MET A 5 -21.25 -19.91 14.02
CA MET A 5 -22.23 -18.95 13.52
C MET A 5 -21.60 -17.71 12.87
N LEU A 6 -20.29 -17.71 12.62
CA LEU A 6 -19.59 -16.57 12.00
C LEU A 6 -19.74 -16.54 10.48
N ALA A 7 -20.05 -17.67 9.85
CA ALA A 7 -20.18 -17.77 8.42
C ALA A 7 -21.62 -18.13 8.03
N ASP A 8 -22.17 -17.42 7.05
CA ASP A 8 -23.46 -17.74 6.44
C ASP A 8 -23.39 -19.04 5.66
N SER A 9 -24.28 -19.98 5.93
CA SER A 9 -24.26 -21.32 5.35
C SER A 9 -24.48 -21.33 3.83
N TRP A 10 -25.27 -20.39 3.31
CA TRP A 10 -25.49 -20.25 1.88
C TRP A 10 -24.23 -19.72 1.18
N LEU A 11 -23.58 -18.72 1.77
CA LEU A 11 -22.32 -18.17 1.24
C LEU A 11 -21.19 -19.19 1.28
N VAL A 12 -21.05 -19.97 2.37
CA VAL A 12 -20.05 -21.05 2.45
C VAL A 12 -20.25 -22.06 1.33
N LYS A 13 -21.50 -22.36 0.99
CA LYS A 13 -21.82 -23.33 -0.07
C LYS A 13 -21.66 -22.75 -1.48
N ASN A 14 -22.06 -21.50 -1.72
CA ASN A 14 -22.25 -20.95 -3.06
C ASN A 14 -21.18 -19.90 -3.46
N LYS A 15 -20.51 -19.29 -2.47
CA LYS A 15 -19.47 -18.26 -2.65
C LYS A 15 -18.43 -18.33 -1.54
N PRO A 16 -17.76 -19.49 -1.35
CA PRO A 16 -16.82 -19.69 -0.26
C PRO A 16 -15.64 -18.71 -0.27
N GLU A 17 -15.31 -18.16 -1.43
CA GLU A 17 -14.21 -17.23 -1.63
C GLU A 17 -14.37 -15.93 -0.83
N ILE A 18 -15.59 -15.56 -0.40
CA ILE A 18 -15.84 -14.42 0.50
C ILE A 18 -15.10 -14.57 1.84
N TYR A 19 -14.93 -15.83 2.27
CA TYR A 19 -14.24 -16.18 3.52
C TYR A 19 -12.76 -16.49 3.35
N TRP A 20 -12.23 -16.40 2.12
CA TRP A 20 -10.82 -16.60 1.88
C TRP A 20 -9.98 -15.52 2.55
N ASN A 21 -8.84 -15.94 3.09
CA ASN A 21 -7.87 -14.97 3.58
C ASN A 21 -7.10 -14.33 2.41
N MET A 22 -6.39 -13.25 2.70
CA MET A 22 -5.66 -12.48 1.70
C MET A 22 -4.59 -13.29 0.96
N LEU A 23 -3.96 -14.27 1.63
CA LEU A 23 -2.96 -15.16 1.01
C LEU A 23 -3.61 -16.02 -0.07
N GLN A 24 -4.80 -16.58 0.20
CA GLN A 24 -5.53 -17.41 -0.77
C GLN A 24 -5.90 -16.60 -2.01
N THR A 25 -6.36 -15.36 -1.84
CA THR A 25 -6.70 -14.49 -2.98
C THR A 25 -5.46 -14.09 -3.78
N ALA A 26 -4.33 -13.83 -3.12
CA ALA A 26 -3.06 -13.53 -3.78
C ALA A 26 -2.53 -14.73 -4.58
N GLU A 27 -2.57 -15.95 -4.00
CA GLU A 27 -2.23 -17.19 -4.71
C GLU A 27 -3.12 -17.41 -5.94
N GLN A 28 -4.42 -17.10 -5.82
CA GLN A 28 -5.36 -17.20 -6.94
C GLN A 28 -5.03 -16.23 -8.07
N VAL A 29 -4.67 -14.98 -7.74
CA VAL A 29 -4.21 -13.99 -8.72
C VAL A 29 -2.95 -14.48 -9.43
N ALA A 30 -1.96 -14.98 -8.67
CA ALA A 30 -0.72 -15.51 -9.24
C ALA A 30 -1.00 -16.65 -10.23
N LYS A 31 -1.84 -17.60 -9.85
CA LYS A 31 -2.24 -18.75 -10.67
C LYS A 31 -3.05 -18.34 -11.90
N ARG A 32 -4.09 -17.50 -11.71
CA ARG A 32 -5.03 -17.10 -12.77
C ARG A 32 -4.35 -16.30 -13.87
N TYR A 33 -3.44 -15.42 -13.50
CA TYR A 33 -2.75 -14.52 -14.41
C TYR A 33 -1.30 -14.90 -14.70
N ASN A 34 -0.88 -16.10 -14.27
CA ASN A 34 0.43 -16.68 -14.53
C ASN A 34 1.60 -15.74 -14.15
N ILE A 35 1.54 -15.16 -12.96
CA ILE A 35 2.61 -14.32 -12.44
C ILE A 35 3.56 -15.19 -11.62
N SER A 36 4.81 -15.30 -12.06
CA SER A 36 5.78 -16.20 -11.47
C SER A 36 6.29 -15.72 -10.10
N ARG A 37 6.68 -16.65 -9.25
CA ARG A 37 7.38 -16.38 -7.99
C ARG A 37 8.64 -15.54 -8.21
N ASP A 38 9.40 -15.85 -9.24
CA ASP A 38 10.64 -15.16 -9.59
C ASP A 38 10.40 -13.66 -9.82
N ARG A 39 9.37 -13.31 -10.57
CA ARG A 39 9.00 -11.92 -10.84
C ARG A 39 8.50 -11.20 -9.60
N MET A 40 7.76 -11.89 -8.72
CA MET A 40 7.29 -11.33 -7.47
C MET A 40 8.45 -11.05 -6.49
N ASP A 41 9.42 -11.94 -6.42
CA ASP A 41 10.59 -11.79 -5.57
C ASP A 41 11.52 -10.67 -6.07
N GLU A 42 11.65 -10.51 -7.39
CA GLU A 42 12.35 -9.38 -8.00
C GLU A 42 11.70 -8.04 -7.60
N TYR A 43 10.37 -7.96 -7.68
CA TYR A 43 9.64 -6.78 -7.25
C TYR A 43 9.78 -6.51 -5.75
N GLY A 44 9.68 -7.55 -4.92
CA GLY A 44 9.86 -7.44 -3.48
C GLY A 44 11.24 -6.89 -3.09
N ALA A 45 12.29 -7.39 -3.74
CA ALA A 45 13.64 -6.86 -3.58
C ALA A 45 13.75 -5.40 -4.04
N LEU A 46 13.15 -5.05 -5.18
CA LEU A 46 13.13 -3.69 -5.70
C LEU A 46 12.44 -2.71 -4.73
N SER A 47 11.30 -3.09 -4.12
CA SER A 47 10.62 -2.27 -3.12
C SER A 47 11.51 -1.99 -1.92
N GLN A 48 12.20 -3.00 -1.38
CA GLN A 48 13.15 -2.84 -0.27
C GLN A 48 14.35 -1.95 -0.66
N GLN A 49 14.88 -2.10 -1.85
CA GLN A 49 16.02 -1.30 -2.34
C GLN A 49 15.62 0.16 -2.52
N LYS A 50 14.46 0.44 -3.11
CA LYS A 50 13.92 1.80 -3.26
C LYS A 50 13.70 2.44 -1.88
N ALA A 51 13.07 1.73 -0.93
CA ALA A 51 12.86 2.23 0.42
C ALA A 51 14.17 2.48 1.17
N THR A 52 15.16 1.62 1.02
CA THR A 52 16.48 1.81 1.61
C THR A 52 17.17 3.05 1.06
N ALA A 53 17.11 3.27 -0.24
CA ALA A 53 17.69 4.46 -0.88
C ALA A 53 16.95 5.74 -0.44
N ALA A 54 15.62 5.71 -0.38
CA ALA A 54 14.80 6.83 0.07
C ALA A 54 15.09 7.20 1.55
N LEU A 55 15.22 6.18 2.41
CA LEU A 55 15.60 6.38 3.82
C LEU A 55 16.98 7.04 3.94
N ALA A 56 17.97 6.52 3.19
CA ALA A 56 19.33 7.08 3.20
C ALA A 56 19.40 8.51 2.66
N ALA A 57 18.49 8.88 1.76
CA ALA A 57 18.36 10.23 1.21
C ALA A 57 17.50 11.16 2.08
N GLY A 58 16.95 10.70 3.22
CA GLY A 58 16.12 11.50 4.12
C GLY A 58 14.71 11.82 3.58
N LEU A 59 14.26 11.12 2.54
CA LEU A 59 12.99 11.44 1.84
C LEU A 59 11.73 11.16 2.68
N TYR A 60 11.86 10.40 3.77
CA TYR A 60 10.77 10.13 4.70
C TYR A 60 10.69 11.09 5.89
N GLU A 61 11.74 11.91 6.12
CA GLU A 61 11.83 12.76 7.32
C GLU A 61 10.67 13.76 7.44
N ALA A 62 10.18 14.27 6.30
CA ALA A 62 9.11 15.25 6.27
C ALA A 62 7.72 14.67 6.61
N GLU A 63 7.57 13.33 6.62
CA GLU A 63 6.28 12.65 6.87
C GLU A 63 6.26 11.85 8.17
N ILE A 64 7.43 11.55 8.75
CA ILE A 64 7.52 10.79 10.00
C ILE A 64 7.36 11.74 11.19
N ALA A 65 6.36 11.42 12.04
CA ALA A 65 6.18 12.07 13.33
C ALA A 65 6.68 11.15 14.45
N PRO A 66 7.85 11.40 15.05
CA PRO A 66 8.37 10.54 16.11
C PRO A 66 7.41 10.49 17.30
N ILE A 67 7.24 9.30 17.86
CA ILE A 67 6.37 9.07 19.03
C ILE A 67 7.12 8.29 20.09
N THR A 68 6.99 8.71 21.35
CA THR A 68 7.54 7.98 22.49
C THR A 68 6.44 7.14 23.12
N VAL A 69 6.68 5.85 23.21
CA VAL A 69 5.73 4.84 23.72
C VAL A 69 6.36 4.01 24.83
N THR A 70 5.51 3.47 25.69
CA THR A 70 5.91 2.47 26.69
C THR A 70 5.85 1.08 26.05
N MET A 71 6.99 0.45 25.88
CA MET A 71 7.10 -0.87 25.25
C MET A 71 7.35 -1.94 26.30
N GLY A 72 6.61 -3.06 26.22
CA GLY A 72 6.92 -4.26 26.99
C GLY A 72 8.19 -4.93 26.49
N VAL A 73 9.08 -5.27 27.38
CA VAL A 73 10.33 -5.97 27.05
C VAL A 73 10.53 -7.18 27.95
N ALA A 74 11.07 -8.26 27.40
CA ALA A 74 11.45 -9.42 28.18
C ALA A 74 12.68 -9.08 29.05
N ASP A 75 12.63 -9.42 30.32
CA ASP A 75 13.73 -9.32 31.26
C ASP A 75 14.01 -10.70 31.86
N ALA A 76 15.29 -11.07 31.94
CA ALA A 76 15.72 -12.41 32.36
C ALA A 76 15.39 -12.70 33.85
N VAL A 77 15.24 -11.66 34.68
CA VAL A 77 14.99 -11.76 36.13
C VAL A 77 13.55 -11.43 36.47
N MET A 78 13.05 -10.31 35.92
CA MET A 78 11.72 -9.77 36.22
C MET A 78 10.60 -10.34 35.33
N GLY A 79 10.94 -11.14 34.29
CA GLY A 79 10.00 -11.66 33.33
C GLY A 79 9.62 -10.59 32.30
N LEU A 80 8.47 -9.94 32.47
CA LEU A 80 8.05 -8.82 31.62
C LEU A 80 8.24 -7.49 32.35
N THR A 81 8.99 -6.60 31.74
CA THR A 81 9.15 -5.20 32.22
C THR A 81 8.77 -4.22 31.13
N THR A 82 8.89 -2.93 31.38
CA THR A 82 8.57 -1.87 30.41
C THR A 82 9.72 -0.89 30.28
N LYS A 83 9.86 -0.32 29.07
CA LYS A 83 10.78 0.81 28.83
C LYS A 83 10.14 1.85 27.92
N GLN A 84 10.58 3.10 28.04
CA GLN A 84 10.25 4.15 27.10
C GLN A 84 11.10 3.98 25.83
N VAL A 85 10.45 3.99 24.67
CA VAL A 85 11.11 3.90 23.35
C VAL A 85 10.55 4.98 22.46
N THR A 86 11.43 5.75 21.81
CA THR A 86 11.04 6.69 20.77
C THR A 86 11.15 6.00 19.42
N VAL A 87 10.01 5.81 18.76
CA VAL A 87 9.93 5.28 17.39
C VAL A 87 9.97 6.46 16.44
N SER A 88 10.98 6.50 15.57
CA SER A 88 11.25 7.62 14.65
C SER A 88 11.56 7.17 13.22
N LYS A 89 11.40 5.89 12.91
CA LYS A 89 11.64 5.32 11.58
C LYS A 89 10.87 4.02 11.40
N ASP A 90 10.61 3.67 10.14
CA ASP A 90 10.04 2.37 9.79
C ASP A 90 11.02 1.24 10.08
N GLU A 91 10.60 0.24 10.86
CA GLU A 91 11.44 -0.90 11.28
C GLU A 91 11.48 -2.03 10.23
N GLY A 92 10.62 -1.95 9.23
CA GLY A 92 10.46 -2.97 8.18
C GLY A 92 11.49 -2.89 7.05
N ILE A 93 12.18 -1.76 6.89
CA ILE A 93 13.16 -1.56 5.82
C ILE A 93 14.41 -2.40 6.11
N ARG A 94 14.75 -3.27 5.16
CA ARG A 94 15.91 -4.19 5.28
C ARG A 94 16.92 -3.87 4.20
N ALA A 95 17.93 -3.09 4.57
CA ALA A 95 19.06 -2.77 3.70
C ALA A 95 19.78 -4.07 3.26
N GLY A 96 20.22 -4.10 2.01
CA GLY A 96 20.92 -5.26 1.45
C GLY A 96 19.99 -6.41 1.00
N THR A 97 18.66 -6.22 1.01
CA THR A 97 17.74 -7.21 0.46
C THR A 97 18.00 -7.42 -1.03
N THR A 98 18.18 -8.69 -1.42
CA THR A 98 18.36 -9.11 -2.82
C THR A 98 17.28 -10.11 -3.21
N LYS A 99 17.08 -10.27 -4.52
CA LYS A 99 16.17 -11.27 -5.07
C LYS A 99 16.54 -12.68 -4.60
N GLU A 100 17.83 -13.02 -4.62
CA GLU A 100 18.34 -14.33 -4.19
C GLU A 100 18.05 -14.60 -2.71
N GLY A 101 18.21 -13.58 -1.85
CA GLY A 101 17.87 -13.68 -0.43
C GLY A 101 16.37 -13.92 -0.19
N ILE A 102 15.51 -13.30 -0.99
CA ILE A 102 14.04 -13.49 -0.90
C ILE A 102 13.62 -14.86 -1.44
N SER A 103 14.22 -15.32 -2.54
CA SER A 103 13.82 -16.56 -3.24
C SER A 103 13.92 -17.81 -2.36
N GLY A 104 14.82 -17.80 -1.36
CA GLY A 104 14.96 -18.87 -0.37
C GLY A 104 13.86 -18.93 0.69
N ILE A 105 13.01 -17.90 0.80
CA ILE A 105 11.94 -17.86 1.81
C ILE A 105 10.81 -18.81 1.42
N LYS A 106 10.43 -19.69 2.35
CA LYS A 106 9.34 -20.65 2.14
C LYS A 106 8.01 -19.91 1.90
N PRO A 107 7.18 -20.38 0.95
CA PRO A 107 5.82 -19.87 0.79
C PRO A 107 4.99 -19.97 2.07
N ALA A 108 4.10 -19.02 2.28
CA ALA A 108 3.20 -19.01 3.44
C ALA A 108 2.17 -20.14 3.38
N ILE A 109 1.78 -20.56 2.17
CA ILE A 109 0.92 -21.72 1.92
C ILE A 109 1.77 -22.79 1.26
N ALA A 110 1.69 -24.02 1.73
CA ALA A 110 2.45 -25.14 1.16
C ALA A 110 2.14 -25.31 -0.33
N GLY A 111 3.18 -25.35 -1.16
CA GLY A 111 3.06 -25.43 -2.61
C GLY A 111 2.62 -24.12 -3.30
N GLY A 112 2.48 -23.03 -2.55
CA GLY A 112 2.19 -21.71 -3.06
C GLY A 112 3.41 -20.92 -3.53
N VAL A 113 3.20 -19.66 -3.88
CA VAL A 113 4.21 -18.74 -4.40
C VAL A 113 4.33 -17.44 -3.59
N ILE A 114 3.37 -17.16 -2.70
CA ILE A 114 3.38 -15.97 -1.84
C ILE A 114 4.23 -16.26 -0.59
N ALA A 115 5.18 -15.39 -0.32
CA ALA A 115 6.10 -15.50 0.81
C ALA A 115 6.35 -14.13 1.46
N ALA A 116 6.97 -14.11 2.64
CA ALA A 116 7.23 -12.87 3.37
C ALA A 116 8.07 -11.85 2.58
N GLY A 117 8.87 -12.27 1.60
CA GLY A 117 9.67 -11.36 0.77
C GLY A 117 8.89 -10.67 -0.34
N ASN A 118 7.70 -11.18 -0.70
CA ASN A 118 6.87 -10.63 -1.78
C ASN A 118 5.46 -10.23 -1.32
N ALA A 119 5.30 -10.02 0.00
CA ALA A 119 4.08 -9.56 0.65
C ALA A 119 4.38 -8.40 1.60
N SER A 120 3.41 -7.56 1.88
CA SER A 120 3.51 -6.51 2.89
C SER A 120 3.77 -7.10 4.29
N GLN A 121 4.43 -6.33 5.12
CA GLN A 121 4.66 -6.72 6.50
C GLN A 121 3.44 -6.42 7.38
N PHE A 122 3.20 -7.26 8.38
CA PHE A 122 2.33 -6.90 9.49
C PHE A 122 3.02 -5.80 10.29
N SER A 123 2.32 -4.70 10.51
CA SER A 123 2.88 -3.55 11.21
C SER A 123 1.77 -2.77 11.91
N ASP A 124 2.16 -2.15 13.02
CA ASP A 124 1.34 -1.16 13.70
C ASP A 124 1.73 0.23 13.21
N GLY A 125 0.77 1.14 13.12
CA GLY A 125 1.04 2.50 12.65
C GLY A 125 -0.20 3.37 12.69
N GLY A 126 0.04 4.67 12.66
CA GLY A 126 -0.99 5.70 12.56
C GLY A 126 -0.59 6.74 11.53
N GLY A 127 -1.57 7.35 10.88
CA GLY A 127 -1.32 8.41 9.91
C GLY A 127 -2.48 9.39 9.86
N ALA A 128 -2.19 10.64 9.51
CA ALA A 128 -3.18 11.68 9.36
C ALA A 128 -2.83 12.63 8.22
N VAL A 129 -3.84 13.04 7.48
CA VAL A 129 -3.78 14.15 6.52
C VAL A 129 -4.91 15.12 6.82
N VAL A 130 -4.61 16.42 6.75
CA VAL A 130 -5.62 17.46 6.94
C VAL A 130 -6.19 17.85 5.58
N MET A 131 -7.49 17.68 5.43
CA MET A 131 -8.23 18.13 4.24
C MET A 131 -9.14 19.29 4.62
N MET A 132 -9.19 20.31 3.77
CA MET A 132 -10.10 21.45 3.97
C MET A 132 -10.50 22.06 2.64
N ASP A 133 -11.55 22.87 2.66
CA ASP A 133 -11.95 23.69 1.53
C ASP A 133 -10.85 24.71 1.17
N GLU A 134 -10.63 24.93 -0.12
CA GLU A 134 -9.58 25.81 -0.64
C GLU A 134 -9.72 27.24 -0.12
N LYS A 135 -10.95 27.79 -0.11
CA LYS A 135 -11.21 29.15 0.39
C LYS A 135 -10.96 29.26 1.90
N VAL A 136 -11.18 28.16 2.65
CA VAL A 136 -10.86 28.11 4.08
C VAL A 136 -9.36 28.12 4.28
N ALA A 137 -8.60 27.39 3.47
CA ALA A 137 -7.15 27.41 3.52
C ALA A 137 -6.59 28.80 3.23
N GLU A 138 -7.06 29.45 2.16
CA GLU A 138 -6.70 30.83 1.81
C GLU A 138 -7.01 31.80 2.94
N LYS A 139 -8.23 31.77 3.50
CA LYS A 139 -8.64 32.63 4.61
C LYS A 139 -7.77 32.45 5.86
N LYS A 140 -7.22 31.24 6.07
CA LYS A 140 -6.33 30.93 7.18
C LYS A 140 -4.85 31.20 6.86
N GLY A 141 -4.50 31.64 5.66
CA GLY A 141 -3.14 31.83 5.21
C GLY A 141 -2.34 30.53 5.11
N LEU A 142 -3.03 29.38 4.94
CA LEU A 142 -2.39 28.08 4.82
C LEU A 142 -2.05 27.80 3.36
N LYS A 143 -0.83 27.31 3.12
CA LYS A 143 -0.39 26.88 1.79
C LYS A 143 -0.69 25.37 1.62
N PRO A 144 -1.64 24.99 0.74
CA PRO A 144 -1.93 23.59 0.49
C PRO A 144 -0.74 22.87 -0.15
N LEU A 145 -0.54 21.59 0.19
CA LEU A 145 0.46 20.74 -0.45
C LEU A 145 0.01 20.23 -1.80
N GLY A 146 -1.30 20.11 -2.01
CA GLY A 146 -1.90 19.69 -3.25
C GLY A 146 -3.41 19.80 -3.22
N ARG A 147 -4.03 19.49 -4.36
CA ARG A 147 -5.50 19.50 -4.54
C ARG A 147 -6.00 18.10 -4.78
N PHE A 148 -7.05 17.72 -4.07
CA PHE A 148 -7.80 16.51 -4.34
C PHE A 148 -8.66 16.69 -5.60
N LEU A 149 -8.48 15.86 -6.61
CA LEU A 149 -9.21 15.95 -7.87
C LEU A 149 -10.45 15.06 -7.92
N GLY A 150 -10.36 13.87 -7.37
CA GLY A 150 -11.47 12.93 -7.40
C GLY A 150 -11.10 11.55 -6.90
N PHE A 151 -12.13 10.72 -6.74
CA PHE A 151 -11.96 9.34 -6.35
C PHE A 151 -13.00 8.44 -7.01
N ALA A 152 -12.72 7.15 -7.08
CA ALA A 152 -13.66 6.13 -7.50
C ALA A 152 -13.48 4.85 -6.68
N VAL A 153 -14.55 4.08 -6.60
CA VAL A 153 -14.57 2.73 -6.04
C VAL A 153 -15.02 1.74 -7.09
N ALA A 154 -14.52 0.52 -6.99
CA ALA A 154 -14.98 -0.59 -7.79
C ALA A 154 -14.99 -1.87 -6.95
N GLY A 155 -15.95 -2.74 -7.21
CA GLY A 155 -15.93 -4.12 -6.70
C GLY A 155 -15.33 -5.05 -7.75
N CYS A 156 -14.88 -6.21 -7.30
CA CYS A 156 -14.46 -7.34 -8.13
C CYS A 156 -14.84 -8.65 -7.45
N GLU A 157 -14.61 -9.76 -8.11
CA GLU A 157 -14.84 -11.08 -7.51
C GLU A 157 -13.97 -11.28 -6.26
N PRO A 158 -14.52 -11.88 -5.21
CA PRO A 158 -13.83 -11.98 -3.92
C PRO A 158 -12.56 -12.83 -3.97
N ASP A 159 -12.48 -13.81 -4.83
CA ASP A 159 -11.32 -14.70 -4.99
C ASP A 159 -10.09 -14.01 -5.61
N GLU A 160 -10.28 -12.83 -6.21
CA GLU A 160 -9.21 -12.03 -6.83
C GLU A 160 -9.24 -10.57 -6.39
N MET A 161 -9.65 -10.29 -5.15
CA MET A 161 -9.84 -8.93 -4.66
C MET A 161 -8.62 -8.00 -4.91
N GLY A 162 -7.41 -8.53 -5.00
CA GLY A 162 -6.19 -7.76 -5.24
C GLY A 162 -6.17 -6.99 -6.58
N ILE A 163 -7.00 -7.39 -7.55
CA ILE A 163 -7.03 -6.74 -8.87
C ILE A 163 -8.00 -5.55 -8.97
N GLY A 164 -8.69 -5.20 -7.89
CA GLY A 164 -9.66 -4.09 -7.88
C GLY A 164 -9.16 -2.76 -8.48
N PRO A 165 -7.88 -2.37 -8.33
CA PRO A 165 -7.32 -1.19 -9.00
C PRO A 165 -7.53 -1.18 -10.51
N VAL A 166 -7.53 -2.33 -11.17
CA VAL A 166 -7.78 -2.45 -12.62
C VAL A 166 -9.14 -1.93 -13.03
N PHE A 167 -10.13 -1.99 -12.14
CA PHE A 167 -11.49 -1.52 -12.38
C PHE A 167 -11.70 -0.07 -11.92
N ALA A 168 -11.08 0.31 -10.82
CA ALA A 168 -11.29 1.62 -10.20
C ALA A 168 -10.46 2.73 -10.86
N ILE A 169 -9.23 2.46 -11.27
CA ILE A 169 -8.36 3.44 -11.94
C ILE A 169 -8.99 3.99 -13.22
N PRO A 170 -9.45 3.15 -14.18
CA PRO A 170 -10.09 3.68 -15.37
C PRO A 170 -11.33 4.54 -15.08
N LYS A 171 -12.09 4.19 -14.02
CA LYS A 171 -13.26 4.99 -13.61
C LYS A 171 -12.88 6.39 -13.15
N VAL A 172 -11.85 6.54 -12.32
CA VAL A 172 -11.44 7.86 -11.84
C VAL A 172 -10.77 8.67 -12.93
N LEU A 173 -9.95 8.05 -13.77
CA LEU A 173 -9.32 8.71 -14.90
C LEU A 173 -10.35 9.22 -15.89
N ALA A 174 -11.31 8.38 -16.30
CA ALA A 174 -12.40 8.78 -17.21
C ALA A 174 -13.24 9.93 -16.63
N LYS A 175 -13.57 9.88 -15.32
CA LYS A 175 -14.30 10.96 -14.64
C LYS A 175 -13.57 12.30 -14.69
N LEU A 176 -12.25 12.28 -14.72
CA LEU A 176 -11.40 13.48 -14.73
C LEU A 176 -10.90 13.85 -16.12
N GLY A 177 -11.23 13.08 -17.16
CA GLY A 177 -10.73 13.29 -18.52
C GLY A 177 -9.23 13.04 -18.68
N LEU A 178 -8.64 12.19 -17.81
CA LEU A 178 -7.22 11.87 -17.77
C LEU A 178 -6.96 10.48 -18.34
N LYS A 179 -5.72 10.25 -18.77
CA LYS A 179 -5.17 8.98 -19.22
C LYS A 179 -4.05 8.53 -18.28
N VAL A 180 -3.67 7.27 -18.34
CA VAL A 180 -2.51 6.73 -17.58
C VAL A 180 -1.22 7.51 -17.89
N SER A 181 -1.04 7.94 -19.15
CA SER A 181 0.11 8.74 -19.57
C SER A 181 0.21 10.11 -18.92
N ASP A 182 -0.91 10.66 -18.45
CA ASP A 182 -0.97 11.99 -17.84
C ASP A 182 -0.59 11.97 -16.35
N ILE A 183 -0.34 10.78 -15.81
CA ILE A 183 0.05 10.58 -14.41
C ILE A 183 1.57 10.46 -14.33
N ASP A 184 2.17 11.28 -13.47
CA ASP A 184 3.62 11.35 -13.30
C ASP A 184 4.11 10.46 -12.16
N LEU A 185 3.25 10.22 -11.16
CA LEU A 185 3.58 9.43 -9.97
C LEU A 185 2.42 8.49 -9.61
N TRP A 186 2.75 7.24 -9.36
CA TRP A 186 1.81 6.21 -8.92
C TRP A 186 2.22 5.67 -7.56
N GLU A 187 1.32 5.78 -6.60
CA GLU A 187 1.44 5.15 -5.29
C GLU A 187 0.37 4.05 -5.18
N LEU A 188 0.76 2.82 -5.40
CA LEU A 188 -0.09 1.63 -5.31
C LEU A 188 0.31 0.81 -4.09
N ASN A 189 -0.62 0.58 -3.16
CA ASN A 189 -0.34 -0.25 -2.00
C ASN A 189 0.15 -1.64 -2.40
N GLU A 190 1.24 -2.07 -1.77
CA GLU A 190 1.88 -3.36 -2.02
C GLU A 190 1.44 -4.42 -0.99
N ALA A 191 0.13 -4.70 -0.93
CA ALA A 191 -0.32 -5.81 -0.08
C ALA A 191 0.40 -7.11 -0.45
N PHE A 192 0.56 -7.34 -1.76
CA PHE A 192 1.36 -8.41 -2.35
C PHE A 192 1.98 -7.92 -3.66
N ALA A 193 3.20 -8.34 -3.95
CA ALA A 193 3.86 -8.04 -5.23
C ALA A 193 3.02 -8.48 -6.44
N VAL A 194 2.34 -9.62 -6.34
CA VAL A 194 1.52 -10.18 -7.43
C VAL A 194 0.44 -9.23 -7.90
N GLN A 195 -0.28 -8.58 -6.97
CA GLN A 195 -1.37 -7.67 -7.35
C GLN A 195 -0.85 -6.36 -7.95
N VAL A 196 0.28 -5.87 -7.45
CA VAL A 196 0.93 -4.68 -8.01
C VAL A 196 1.38 -4.94 -9.44
N LEU A 197 2.06 -6.05 -9.67
CA LEU A 197 2.56 -6.45 -10.99
C LEU A 197 1.41 -6.63 -11.98
N TYR A 198 0.34 -7.34 -11.58
CA TYR A 198 -0.82 -7.51 -12.44
C TYR A 198 -1.50 -6.18 -12.79
N CYS A 199 -1.70 -5.32 -11.79
CA CYS A 199 -2.34 -4.02 -12.01
C CYS A 199 -1.48 -3.13 -12.92
N ALA A 200 -0.17 -3.09 -12.70
CA ALA A 200 0.75 -2.31 -13.53
C ALA A 200 0.74 -2.78 -14.99
N ASP A 201 0.88 -4.09 -15.21
CA ASP A 201 0.84 -4.68 -16.56
C ASP A 201 -0.49 -4.40 -17.27
N LYS A 202 -1.60 -4.65 -16.57
CA LYS A 202 -2.94 -4.53 -17.16
C LYS A 202 -3.31 -3.11 -17.53
N LEU A 203 -2.82 -2.14 -16.76
CA LEU A 203 -3.13 -0.72 -16.96
C LEU A 203 -2.05 0.02 -17.76
N GLY A 204 -0.89 -0.59 -18.00
CA GLY A 204 0.25 0.05 -18.65
C GLY A 204 0.90 1.10 -17.77
N ILE A 205 0.94 0.89 -16.45
CA ILE A 205 1.60 1.81 -15.52
C ILE A 205 3.13 1.61 -15.63
N PRO A 206 3.90 2.68 -15.92
CA PRO A 206 5.35 2.59 -15.99
C PRO A 206 5.96 2.28 -14.62
N MET A 207 6.85 1.28 -14.55
CA MET A 207 7.46 0.83 -13.30
C MET A 207 8.43 1.84 -12.67
N ASP A 208 8.96 2.75 -13.46
CA ASP A 208 9.81 3.86 -13.02
C ASP A 208 9.01 4.99 -12.35
N LYS A 209 7.70 5.05 -12.61
CA LYS A 209 6.77 5.99 -11.98
C LYS A 209 5.99 5.37 -10.81
N LEU A 210 6.16 4.08 -10.56
CA LEU A 210 5.40 3.33 -9.55
C LEU A 210 6.21 3.12 -8.28
N ASN A 211 5.63 3.55 -7.14
CA ASN A 211 6.21 3.36 -5.80
C ASN A 211 7.70 3.72 -5.81
N VAL A 212 7.99 4.95 -6.22
CA VAL A 212 9.36 5.38 -6.55
C VAL A 212 10.31 5.32 -5.36
N ASN A 213 9.79 5.39 -4.16
CA ASN A 213 10.53 5.30 -2.89
C ASN A 213 10.29 3.97 -2.15
N GLY A 214 9.80 2.93 -2.84
CA GLY A 214 9.37 1.69 -2.22
C GLY A 214 7.94 1.79 -1.66
N GLY A 215 7.45 0.71 -1.07
CA GLY A 215 6.07 0.63 -0.60
C GLY A 215 5.88 -0.33 0.58
N ALA A 216 4.68 -0.85 0.74
CA ALA A 216 4.25 -1.62 1.90
C ALA A 216 5.05 -2.91 2.15
N ILE A 217 5.70 -3.48 1.13
CA ILE A 217 6.62 -4.61 1.30
C ILE A 217 7.81 -4.20 2.20
N ALA A 218 8.24 -2.95 2.11
CA ALA A 218 9.34 -2.42 2.91
C ALA A 218 8.86 -1.73 4.20
N VAL A 219 7.87 -0.82 4.10
CA VAL A 219 7.45 0.04 5.22
C VAL A 219 6.21 -0.47 5.97
N GLY A 220 5.58 -1.54 5.49
CA GLY A 220 4.41 -2.14 6.12
C GLY A 220 3.07 -1.59 5.63
N HIS A 221 1.99 -2.27 6.09
CA HIS A 221 0.61 -1.96 5.72
C HIS A 221 -0.33 -2.02 6.94
N PRO A 222 -0.20 -1.08 7.89
CA PRO A 222 -1.13 -1.00 9.02
C PRO A 222 -2.56 -0.76 8.52
N TYR A 223 -3.53 -1.48 9.08
CA TYR A 223 -4.93 -1.34 8.68
C TYR A 223 -5.44 0.08 8.90
N GLY A 224 -6.06 0.67 7.87
CA GLY A 224 -6.60 2.03 7.88
C GLY A 224 -5.57 3.16 7.72
N VAL A 225 -4.27 2.87 7.72
CA VAL A 225 -3.20 3.90 7.60
C VAL A 225 -2.77 4.14 6.17
N THR A 226 -2.78 3.12 5.33
CA THR A 226 -2.12 3.17 4.02
C THR A 226 -2.65 4.29 3.12
N GLY A 227 -3.95 4.59 3.12
CA GLY A 227 -4.49 5.69 2.32
C GLY A 227 -3.89 7.04 2.69
N GLN A 228 -3.73 7.34 3.99
CA GLN A 228 -3.08 8.56 4.46
C GLN A 228 -1.59 8.57 4.13
N ARG A 229 -0.90 7.42 4.34
CA ARG A 229 0.53 7.31 4.05
C ARG A 229 0.82 7.56 2.57
N LEU A 230 0.16 6.84 1.68
CA LEU A 230 0.35 7.00 0.22
C LEU A 230 0.01 8.43 -0.23
N THR A 231 -1.09 9.00 0.29
CA THR A 231 -1.49 10.37 -0.05
C THR A 231 -0.48 11.38 0.48
N GLY A 232 -0.04 11.26 1.72
CA GLY A 232 0.95 12.14 2.34
C GLY A 232 2.27 12.08 1.60
N HIS A 233 2.75 10.88 1.31
CA HIS A 233 3.99 10.66 0.56
C HIS A 233 3.93 11.27 -0.84
N ALA A 234 2.86 11.01 -1.59
CA ALA A 234 2.66 11.60 -2.91
C ALA A 234 2.64 13.13 -2.86
N LEU A 235 1.99 13.73 -1.84
CA LEU A 235 1.95 15.19 -1.66
C LEU A 235 3.33 15.78 -1.35
N ILE A 236 4.17 15.07 -0.59
CA ILE A 236 5.55 15.51 -0.31
C ILE A 236 6.38 15.46 -1.59
N LEU A 237 6.27 14.40 -2.38
CA LEU A 237 6.96 14.29 -3.67
C LEU A 237 6.50 15.34 -4.70
N LEU A 238 5.30 15.88 -4.55
CA LEU A 238 4.78 16.97 -5.39
C LEU A 238 5.35 18.35 -4.99
N ARG A 239 6.09 18.50 -3.89
CA ARG A 239 6.63 19.81 -3.45
C ARG A 239 7.68 20.33 -4.43
N PRO A 240 7.71 21.68 -4.67
CA PRO A 240 8.78 22.30 -5.44
C PRO A 240 10.14 22.13 -4.76
N GLY A 241 11.14 21.69 -5.51
CA GLY A 241 12.52 21.57 -4.99
C GLY A 241 12.85 20.26 -4.29
N GLU A 242 11.85 19.37 -4.07
CA GLU A 242 12.10 18.00 -3.63
C GLU A 242 12.18 17.07 -4.86
N VAL A 243 12.52 15.87 -4.77
CA VAL A 243 12.91 14.77 -5.67
C VAL A 243 12.60 14.89 -7.18
N SER A 244 11.60 15.65 -7.62
CA SER A 244 11.28 15.75 -9.06
C SER A 244 10.64 17.09 -9.46
N SER A 245 11.41 17.91 -10.14
CA SER A 245 10.88 19.01 -10.95
C SER A 245 10.06 18.39 -12.11
N GLY A 246 8.72 18.56 -12.09
CA GLY A 246 7.86 18.13 -13.20
C GLY A 246 6.69 17.24 -12.85
N ILE A 247 6.60 16.70 -11.63
CA ILE A 247 5.41 15.94 -11.21
C ILE A 247 4.24 16.90 -11.04
N THR A 248 3.18 16.71 -11.81
CA THR A 248 1.95 17.50 -11.73
C THR A 248 0.74 16.70 -11.26
N HIS A 249 0.70 15.42 -11.56
CA HIS A 249 -0.39 14.52 -11.17
C HIS A 249 0.13 13.26 -10.49
N ALA A 250 -0.42 12.95 -9.34
CA ALA A 250 -0.15 11.71 -8.63
C ALA A 250 -1.43 10.91 -8.43
N ALA A 251 -1.37 9.62 -8.66
CA ALA A 251 -2.44 8.67 -8.36
C ALA A 251 -2.09 7.84 -7.14
N VAL A 252 -3.00 7.80 -6.17
CA VAL A 252 -2.89 7.01 -4.94
C VAL A 252 -3.94 5.92 -4.95
N LEU A 253 -3.53 4.70 -4.66
CA LEU A 253 -4.32 3.50 -4.87
C LEU A 253 -4.23 2.58 -3.65
N GLU A 254 -5.34 2.44 -2.96
CA GLU A 254 -5.47 1.57 -1.80
C GLU A 254 -6.46 0.44 -2.05
N ILE A 255 -6.08 -0.77 -1.61
CA ILE A 255 -7.00 -1.91 -1.51
C ILE A 255 -7.52 -1.92 -0.08
N SER A 256 -8.79 -1.57 0.12
CA SER A 256 -9.41 -1.67 1.44
C SER A 256 -10.38 -2.84 1.53
N ASN A 257 -10.15 -3.71 2.50
CA ASN A 257 -11.11 -4.73 2.91
C ASN A 257 -12.12 -4.12 3.86
N HIS A 258 -13.39 -4.14 3.49
CA HIS A 258 -14.46 -4.03 4.47
C HIS A 258 -14.97 -5.43 4.80
N THR A 259 -14.62 -5.88 6.00
CA THR A 259 -15.09 -7.13 6.58
C THR A 259 -16.62 -7.13 6.74
N LEU A 260 -17.23 -8.27 6.41
CA LEU A 260 -18.61 -8.66 6.71
C LEU A 260 -19.71 -7.89 5.95
N GLY A 261 -20.08 -8.43 4.79
CA GLY A 261 -21.34 -8.13 4.12
C GLY A 261 -21.35 -7.01 3.10
N SER A 262 -20.22 -6.35 2.83
CA SER A 262 -20.10 -5.38 1.74
C SER A 262 -19.18 -5.92 0.64
N PRO A 263 -19.49 -5.67 -0.64
CA PRO A 263 -18.54 -5.98 -1.72
C PRO A 263 -17.22 -5.26 -1.46
N VAL A 264 -16.12 -5.92 -1.80
CA VAL A 264 -14.77 -5.34 -1.68
C VAL A 264 -14.74 -4.01 -2.41
N GLN A 265 -14.45 -2.93 -1.68
CA GLN A 265 -14.37 -1.59 -2.25
C GLN A 265 -12.93 -1.12 -2.29
N HIS A 266 -12.49 -0.70 -3.45
CA HIS A 266 -11.18 -0.08 -3.67
C HIS A 266 -11.34 1.43 -3.76
N ARG A 267 -10.54 2.16 -2.97
CA ARG A 267 -10.54 3.63 -2.97
C ARG A 267 -9.30 4.13 -3.68
N HIS A 268 -9.50 5.07 -4.58
CA HIS A 268 -8.42 5.66 -5.37
C HIS A 268 -8.57 7.17 -5.34
N VAL A 269 -7.47 7.83 -5.05
CA VAL A 269 -7.40 9.30 -4.94
C VAL A 269 -6.46 9.79 -6.02
N LEU A 270 -6.87 10.82 -6.74
CA LEU A 270 -6.01 11.59 -7.62
C LEU A 270 -5.74 12.94 -6.97
N ALA A 271 -4.48 13.27 -6.82
CA ALA A 271 -4.02 14.55 -6.30
C ALA A 271 -3.23 15.31 -7.38
N ARG A 272 -3.34 16.62 -7.39
CA ARG A 272 -2.60 17.51 -8.28
C ARG A 272 -1.81 18.53 -7.46
N ARG A 273 -0.59 18.82 -7.91
CA ARG A 273 0.19 19.95 -7.43
C ARG A 273 -0.56 21.25 -7.69
N LEU A 274 -0.52 22.15 -6.73
CA LEU A 274 -0.90 23.55 -6.92
C LEU A 274 0.31 24.30 -7.47
N ALA A 275 0.07 25.13 -8.49
CA ALA A 275 1.11 25.95 -9.14
C ALA A 275 1.70 26.99 -8.17
#